data_850614f25c5fb0db871325b6ae9d756f
#
_entry.id   850614f25c5fb0db871325b6ae9d756f
#
_cell.length_a   1.000
_cell.length_b   1.000
_cell.length_c   1.000
_cell.angle_alpha   90.00
_cell.angle_beta   90.00
_cell.angle_gamma   90.00
#
_symmetry.space_group_name_H-M   'P 1'
#
loop_
_entity.id
_entity.type
_entity.pdbx_description
1 polymer ?
#
loop_
_entity_poly.entity_id
_entity_poly.type
_entity_poly.pdbx_seq_one_letter_code
_entity_poly.pdbx_strand_id
1 'polypeptide(L)'
;MHRSVPRDGFTLPAVALSPYGTGVLYAIGAGVALGTLGPVSNIAYAAGMGSPTFAAMRATIGALVLLAFAGRAERRVSLRSLSRREQGTFALTAAAQACLSLALFAAYGAMTVALVLAVYFSYPVLVAGASVALGRERLTATRVTSLGVALAGLLVIVLGRMGPDAHVSLPGLALAAVAACCQATYLVASRNGFTRVPSTQAVTVILAGAALAIWAVALPVDGVSGRLTAWVAEPSAWLAILFAGAVGAGLAKVWLLKGVRRVGGTRSSVLMLAEPLTGVLLAAFLLGQPIGLPELLGGAGVLVGAILAQRPAAATAARVTAAA
;
A
#
# COMPACT_ATOMS: atom_id res chain seq x y z
N MET A 1 61.79 3.61 -24.73
CA MET A 1 60.92 4.64 -24.13
C MET A 1 59.45 4.33 -24.53
N HIS A 2 58.76 3.55 -23.71
CA HIS A 2 57.32 3.28 -23.88
C HIS A 2 56.57 4.12 -22.87
N ARG A 3 55.89 5.17 -23.32
CA ARG A 3 54.98 5.97 -22.51
C ARG A 3 53.62 5.21 -22.41
N SER A 4 53.30 4.75 -21.23
CA SER A 4 51.98 4.23 -20.87
C SER A 4 51.00 5.40 -20.77
N VAL A 5 49.95 5.37 -21.60
CA VAL A 5 48.79 6.28 -21.53
C VAL A 5 47.94 5.87 -20.34
N PRO A 6 47.55 6.78 -19.43
CA PRO A 6 46.60 6.47 -18.36
C PRO A 6 45.23 6.24 -18.99
N ARG A 7 44.63 5.08 -18.75
CA ARG A 7 43.21 4.83 -19.03
C ARG A 7 42.38 5.48 -17.92
N ASP A 8 42.00 6.73 -18.12
CA ASP A 8 41.00 7.36 -17.28
C ASP A 8 39.68 6.66 -17.52
N GLY A 9 39.35 5.72 -16.63
CA GLY A 9 38.04 5.07 -16.58
C GLY A 9 36.97 6.11 -16.21
N PHE A 10 36.13 6.46 -17.18
CA PHE A 10 34.96 7.33 -17.00
C PHE A 10 33.95 6.59 -16.11
N THR A 11 34.16 6.65 -14.79
CA THR A 11 33.19 6.21 -13.82
C THR A 11 32.14 7.30 -13.69
N LEU A 12 30.96 7.07 -14.27
CA LEU A 12 29.80 7.92 -13.99
C LEU A 12 29.61 7.98 -12.47
N PRO A 13 29.50 9.19 -11.88
CA PRO A 13 29.23 9.28 -10.44
C PRO A 13 27.88 8.61 -10.17
N ALA A 14 27.88 7.59 -9.33
CA ALA A 14 26.64 6.99 -8.85
C ALA A 14 25.83 8.10 -8.17
N VAL A 15 24.74 8.52 -8.79
CA VAL A 15 23.80 9.50 -8.22
C VAL A 15 23.20 8.88 -6.97
N ALA A 16 23.84 9.11 -5.83
CA ALA A 16 23.33 8.68 -4.54
C ALA A 16 22.05 9.47 -4.25
N LEU A 17 20.91 8.80 -4.40
CA LEU A 17 19.62 9.40 -4.08
C LEU A 17 19.60 9.83 -2.60
N SER A 18 19.08 11.02 -2.32
CA SER A 18 18.90 11.49 -0.96
C SER A 18 18.00 10.51 -0.16
N PRO A 19 18.12 10.46 1.18
CA PRO A 19 17.22 9.66 2.01
C PRO A 19 15.73 9.95 1.76
N TYR A 20 15.42 11.19 1.44
CA TYR A 20 14.07 11.60 1.04
C TYR A 20 13.68 11.01 -0.32
N GLY A 21 14.50 11.15 -1.35
CA GLY A 21 14.25 10.59 -2.68
C GLY A 21 14.06 9.07 -2.66
N THR A 22 14.88 8.36 -1.87
CA THR A 22 14.68 6.92 -1.67
C THR A 22 13.36 6.60 -0.95
N GLY A 23 12.90 7.45 -0.04
CA GLY A 23 11.60 7.30 0.62
C GLY A 23 10.43 7.46 -0.34
N VAL A 24 10.52 8.41 -1.29
CA VAL A 24 9.55 8.61 -2.37
C VAL A 24 9.46 7.38 -3.27
N LEU A 25 10.61 6.87 -3.72
CA LEU A 25 10.66 5.67 -4.56
C LEU A 25 10.06 4.44 -3.85
N TYR A 26 10.32 4.28 -2.56
CA TYR A 26 9.70 3.21 -1.79
C TYR A 26 8.17 3.35 -1.71
N ALA A 27 7.64 4.56 -1.51
CA ALA A 27 6.20 4.76 -1.46
C ALA A 27 5.52 4.51 -2.81
N ILE A 28 6.11 5.02 -3.91
CA ILE A 28 5.60 4.78 -5.28
C ILE A 28 5.71 3.29 -5.62
N GLY A 29 6.86 2.67 -5.38
CA GLY A 29 7.08 1.24 -5.66
C GLY A 29 6.11 0.34 -4.88
N ALA A 30 5.77 0.72 -3.63
CA ALA A 30 4.74 0.04 -2.87
C ALA A 30 3.36 0.16 -3.52
N GLY A 31 2.98 1.37 -3.98
CA GLY A 31 1.72 1.58 -4.71
C GLY A 31 1.66 0.77 -5.99
N VAL A 32 2.71 0.80 -6.81
CA VAL A 32 2.81 0.00 -8.04
C VAL A 32 2.66 -1.49 -7.72
N ALA A 33 3.40 -2.02 -6.74
CA ALA A 33 3.33 -3.43 -6.37
C ALA A 33 1.94 -3.84 -5.84
N LEU A 34 1.26 -2.97 -5.08
CA LEU A 34 -0.10 -3.21 -4.62
C LEU A 34 -1.12 -3.12 -5.76
N GLY A 35 -0.92 -2.23 -6.73
CA GLY A 35 -1.79 -2.08 -7.90
C GLY A 35 -1.85 -3.33 -8.79
N THR A 36 -0.85 -4.22 -8.71
CA THR A 36 -0.89 -5.51 -9.41
C THR A 36 -1.89 -6.50 -8.79
N LEU A 37 -2.30 -6.28 -7.54
CA LEU A 37 -3.09 -7.25 -6.79
C LEU A 37 -4.50 -7.46 -7.34
N GLY A 38 -5.10 -6.44 -7.96
CA GLY A 38 -6.44 -6.57 -8.55
C GLY A 38 -6.49 -7.68 -9.62
N PRO A 39 -5.73 -7.56 -10.71
CA PRO A 39 -5.66 -8.61 -11.74
C PRO A 39 -5.23 -9.97 -11.20
N VAL A 40 -4.24 -10.00 -10.29
CA VAL A 40 -3.73 -11.25 -9.71
C VAL A 40 -4.77 -11.94 -8.83
N SER A 41 -5.53 -11.19 -8.03
CA SER A 41 -6.59 -11.79 -7.20
C SER A 41 -7.71 -12.41 -8.04
N ASN A 42 -8.04 -11.81 -9.20
CA ASN A 42 -9.04 -12.35 -10.11
C ASN A 42 -8.66 -13.74 -10.63
N ILE A 43 -7.38 -14.02 -10.87
CA ILE A 43 -6.90 -15.35 -11.26
C ILE A 43 -7.20 -16.38 -10.15
N ALA A 44 -6.91 -16.04 -8.90
CA ALA A 44 -7.17 -16.92 -7.77
C ALA A 44 -8.69 -17.14 -7.54
N TYR A 45 -9.50 -16.10 -7.71
CA TYR A 45 -10.96 -16.20 -7.56
C TYR A 45 -11.61 -17.00 -8.68
N ALA A 46 -11.11 -16.86 -9.91
CA ALA A 46 -11.57 -17.68 -11.04
C ALA A 46 -11.27 -19.17 -10.84
N ALA A 47 -10.21 -19.50 -10.10
CA ALA A 47 -9.89 -20.86 -9.68
C ALA A 47 -10.75 -21.38 -8.49
N GLY A 48 -11.70 -20.57 -7.98
CA GLY A 48 -12.60 -20.96 -6.89
C GLY A 48 -12.09 -20.62 -5.48
N MET A 49 -10.97 -19.90 -5.34
CA MET A 49 -10.46 -19.46 -4.03
C MET A 49 -11.40 -18.42 -3.41
N GLY A 50 -11.73 -18.61 -2.12
CA GLY A 50 -12.48 -17.61 -1.37
C GLY A 50 -11.64 -16.36 -1.07
N SER A 51 -12.28 -15.19 -0.98
CA SER A 51 -11.57 -13.94 -0.70
C SER A 51 -10.94 -13.89 0.69
N PRO A 52 -11.53 -14.43 1.78
CA PRO A 52 -10.85 -14.59 3.06
C PRO A 52 -9.63 -15.50 2.98
N THR A 53 -9.72 -16.64 2.26
CA THR A 53 -8.61 -17.56 2.03
C THR A 53 -7.47 -16.89 1.28
N PHE A 54 -7.77 -16.14 0.21
CA PHE A 54 -6.78 -15.36 -0.52
C PHE A 54 -6.06 -14.36 0.38
N ALA A 55 -6.80 -13.62 1.21
CA ALA A 55 -6.22 -12.65 2.13
C ALA A 55 -5.33 -13.32 3.20
N ALA A 56 -5.76 -14.44 3.76
CA ALA A 56 -5.03 -15.21 4.76
C ALA A 56 -3.74 -15.81 4.17
N MET A 57 -3.83 -16.50 3.03
CA MET A 57 -2.69 -17.10 2.33
C MET A 57 -1.67 -16.03 1.91
N ARG A 58 -2.12 -14.92 1.34
CA ARG A 58 -1.26 -13.80 0.98
C ARG A 58 -0.48 -13.24 2.17
N ALA A 59 -1.14 -13.04 3.32
CA ALA A 59 -0.49 -12.56 4.53
C ALA A 59 0.52 -13.60 5.08
N THR A 60 0.15 -14.88 5.07
CA THR A 60 1.00 -15.99 5.51
C THR A 60 2.25 -16.10 4.63
N ILE A 61 2.10 -16.16 3.32
CA ILE A 61 3.22 -16.27 2.38
C ILE A 61 4.13 -15.04 2.49
N GLY A 62 3.54 -13.84 2.57
CA GLY A 62 4.30 -12.61 2.79
C GLY A 62 5.14 -12.65 4.07
N ALA A 63 4.55 -13.11 5.18
CA ALA A 63 5.27 -13.27 6.45
C ALA A 63 6.41 -14.31 6.35
N LEU A 64 6.16 -15.48 5.72
CA LEU A 64 7.14 -16.53 5.55
C LEU A 64 8.31 -16.10 4.65
N VAL A 65 8.01 -15.46 3.52
CA VAL A 65 9.03 -14.92 2.61
C VAL A 65 9.91 -13.90 3.34
N LEU A 66 9.30 -12.94 4.05
CA LEU A 66 10.07 -11.95 4.81
C LEU A 66 10.86 -12.59 5.95
N LEU A 67 10.33 -13.61 6.60
CA LEU A 67 11.05 -14.35 7.64
C LEU A 67 12.30 -15.05 7.09
N ALA A 68 12.20 -15.63 5.91
CA ALA A 68 13.32 -16.28 5.23
C ALA A 68 14.42 -15.28 4.84
N PHE A 69 14.06 -14.07 4.43
CA PHE A 69 15.00 -13.02 4.04
C PHE A 69 15.51 -12.18 5.22
N ALA A 70 14.72 -12.02 6.30
CA ALA A 70 15.09 -11.21 7.47
C ALA A 70 16.32 -11.73 8.23
N GLY A 71 16.66 -13.02 8.06
CA GLY A 71 17.84 -13.63 8.72
C GLY A 71 19.18 -13.18 8.20
N ARG A 72 19.23 -12.55 7.01
CA ARG A 72 20.47 -12.26 6.27
C ARG A 72 20.90 -10.80 6.26
N ALA A 73 20.00 -9.85 6.49
CA ALA A 73 20.26 -8.45 6.19
C ALA A 73 20.20 -7.46 7.36
N GLU A 74 19.54 -7.76 8.46
CA GLU A 74 19.29 -6.80 9.54
C GLU A 74 19.44 -7.45 10.93
N ARG A 75 20.03 -6.72 11.89
CA ARG A 75 20.06 -7.15 13.30
C ARG A 75 18.64 -7.22 13.84
N ARG A 76 18.19 -8.41 14.22
CA ARG A 76 16.86 -8.62 14.81
C ARG A 76 16.79 -8.00 16.21
N VAL A 77 15.69 -7.28 16.45
CA VAL A 77 15.34 -6.77 17.78
C VAL A 77 14.42 -7.81 18.44
N SER A 78 14.73 -8.20 19.69
CA SER A 78 13.85 -9.10 20.43
C SER A 78 12.51 -8.43 20.72
N LEU A 79 11.40 -9.05 20.32
CA LEU A 79 10.06 -8.52 20.56
C LEU A 79 9.74 -8.41 22.06
N ARG A 80 10.40 -9.24 22.90
CA ARG A 80 10.26 -9.20 24.37
C ARG A 80 10.93 -7.96 24.98
N SER A 81 11.92 -7.37 24.30
CA SER A 81 12.59 -6.14 24.75
C SER A 81 11.82 -4.85 24.40
N LEU A 82 10.71 -4.97 23.66
CA LEU A 82 9.87 -3.83 23.32
C LEU A 82 9.03 -3.40 24.53
N SER A 83 8.85 -2.09 24.66
CA SER A 83 7.95 -1.52 25.65
C SER A 83 6.50 -1.99 25.41
N ARG A 84 5.69 -1.99 26.45
CA ARG A 84 4.24 -2.33 26.33
C ARG A 84 3.53 -1.47 25.30
N ARG A 85 3.94 -0.20 25.16
CA ARG A 85 3.40 0.72 24.14
C ARG A 85 3.76 0.28 22.71
N GLU A 86 5.01 -0.13 22.48
CA GLU A 86 5.44 -0.65 21.17
C GLU A 86 4.72 -1.95 20.82
N GLN A 87 4.59 -2.87 21.80
CA GLN A 87 3.82 -4.13 21.63
C GLN A 87 2.36 -3.84 21.29
N GLY A 88 1.71 -2.91 22.01
CA GLY A 88 0.35 -2.47 21.71
C GLY A 88 0.21 -1.86 20.33
N THR A 89 1.21 -1.10 19.85
CA THR A 89 1.20 -0.54 18.51
C THR A 89 1.36 -1.64 17.44
N PHE A 90 2.16 -2.67 17.68
CA PHE A 90 2.22 -3.84 16.80
C PHE A 90 0.88 -4.56 16.73
N ALA A 91 0.25 -4.83 17.87
CA ALA A 91 -1.06 -5.47 17.93
C ALA A 91 -2.11 -4.64 17.19
N LEU A 92 -2.13 -3.31 17.39
CA LEU A 92 -3.02 -2.39 16.69
C LEU A 92 -2.80 -2.42 15.18
N THR A 93 -1.55 -2.41 14.71
CA THR A 93 -1.25 -2.43 13.28
C THR A 93 -1.58 -3.79 12.64
N ALA A 94 -1.37 -4.90 13.35
CA ALA A 94 -1.76 -6.22 12.88
C ALA A 94 -3.28 -6.37 12.81
N ALA A 95 -4.00 -5.91 13.83
CA ALA A 95 -5.46 -5.90 13.85
C ALA A 95 -6.02 -4.99 12.74
N ALA A 96 -5.46 -3.79 12.57
CA ALA A 96 -5.85 -2.89 11.49
C ALA A 96 -5.61 -3.52 10.10
N GLN A 97 -4.49 -4.24 9.90
CA GLN A 97 -4.20 -4.94 8.64
C GLN A 97 -5.18 -6.09 8.39
N ALA A 98 -5.54 -6.86 9.41
CA ALA A 98 -6.52 -7.94 9.29
C ALA A 98 -7.92 -7.38 8.98
N CYS A 99 -8.36 -6.40 9.78
CA CYS A 99 -9.66 -5.75 9.61
C CYS A 99 -9.78 -5.07 8.25
N LEU A 100 -8.73 -4.36 7.79
CA LEU A 100 -8.64 -3.80 6.45
C LEU A 100 -8.91 -4.85 5.39
N SER A 101 -8.20 -5.98 5.45
CA SER A 101 -8.33 -7.03 4.43
C SER A 101 -9.74 -7.62 4.42
N LEU A 102 -10.28 -7.98 5.57
CA LEU A 102 -11.61 -8.56 5.68
C LEU A 102 -12.71 -7.57 5.27
N ALA A 103 -12.65 -6.33 5.76
CA ALA A 103 -13.65 -5.31 5.45
C ALA A 103 -13.64 -4.93 3.96
N LEU A 104 -12.45 -4.78 3.36
CA LEU A 104 -12.33 -4.43 1.94
C LEU A 104 -12.92 -5.52 1.04
N PHE A 105 -12.60 -6.79 1.30
CA PHE A 105 -13.13 -7.90 0.52
C PHE A 105 -14.63 -8.12 0.73
N ALA A 106 -15.12 -7.95 1.97
CA ALA A 106 -16.55 -7.98 2.24
C ALA A 106 -17.29 -6.83 1.53
N ALA A 107 -16.69 -5.64 1.46
CA ALA A 107 -17.23 -4.51 0.73
C ALA A 107 -17.35 -4.79 -0.78
N TYR A 108 -16.36 -5.46 -1.38
CA TYR A 108 -16.42 -5.86 -2.80
C TYR A 108 -17.58 -6.84 -3.10
N GLY A 109 -17.97 -7.66 -2.13
CA GLY A 109 -19.15 -8.54 -2.27
C GLY A 109 -20.48 -7.82 -2.05
N ALA A 110 -20.46 -6.65 -1.42
CA ALA A 110 -21.68 -5.91 -1.02
C ALA A 110 -21.99 -4.69 -1.90
N MET A 111 -21.07 -4.21 -2.72
CA MET A 111 -21.22 -2.98 -3.50
C MET A 111 -20.29 -3.01 -4.73
N THR A 112 -20.61 -2.20 -5.74
CA THR A 112 -19.74 -2.04 -6.93
C THR A 112 -18.31 -1.69 -6.56
N VAL A 113 -17.33 -2.44 -7.09
CA VAL A 113 -15.90 -2.31 -6.75
C VAL A 113 -15.39 -0.88 -6.91
N ALA A 114 -15.82 -0.17 -7.96
CA ALA A 114 -15.44 1.22 -8.17
C ALA A 114 -15.85 2.12 -6.98
N LEU A 115 -17.07 1.95 -6.46
CA LEU A 115 -17.55 2.71 -5.29
C LEU A 115 -16.80 2.33 -4.01
N VAL A 116 -16.52 1.05 -3.82
CA VAL A 116 -15.66 0.60 -2.69
C VAL A 116 -14.32 1.31 -2.73
N LEU A 117 -13.67 1.34 -3.89
CA LEU A 117 -12.37 2.00 -4.06
C LEU A 117 -12.46 3.51 -3.86
N ALA A 118 -13.53 4.18 -4.32
CA ALA A 118 -13.74 5.61 -4.08
C ALA A 118 -13.77 5.94 -2.58
N VAL A 119 -14.50 5.13 -1.81
CA VAL A 119 -14.57 5.30 -0.35
C VAL A 119 -13.25 4.89 0.32
N TYR A 120 -12.68 3.74 -0.05
CA TYR A 120 -11.42 3.27 0.52
C TYR A 120 -10.28 4.26 0.33
N PHE A 121 -10.08 4.78 -0.88
CA PHE A 121 -9.01 5.74 -1.16
C PHE A 121 -9.24 7.14 -0.55
N SER A 122 -10.28 7.34 0.25
CA SER A 122 -10.37 8.51 1.14
C SER A 122 -9.38 8.45 2.32
N TYR A 123 -8.74 7.29 2.57
CA TYR A 123 -7.79 7.13 3.67
C TYR A 123 -6.66 8.17 3.72
N PRO A 124 -6.16 8.78 2.62
CA PRO A 124 -5.16 9.84 2.72
C PRO A 124 -5.65 11.09 3.47
N VAL A 125 -6.95 11.41 3.37
CA VAL A 125 -7.57 12.49 4.17
C VAL A 125 -7.53 12.13 5.65
N LEU A 126 -7.89 10.89 5.98
CA LEU A 126 -7.86 10.39 7.35
C LEU A 126 -6.44 10.38 7.93
N VAL A 127 -5.44 10.00 7.12
CA VAL A 127 -4.02 10.06 7.51
C VAL A 127 -3.59 11.49 7.79
N ALA A 128 -3.97 12.43 6.91
CA ALA A 128 -3.64 13.85 7.08
C ALA A 128 -4.29 14.43 8.34
N GLY A 129 -5.59 14.19 8.53
CA GLY A 129 -6.34 14.63 9.71
C GLY A 129 -5.76 14.05 11.01
N ALA A 130 -5.54 12.74 11.06
CA ALA A 130 -4.94 12.06 12.21
C ALA A 130 -3.51 12.54 12.50
N SER A 131 -2.70 12.80 11.46
CA SER A 131 -1.34 13.33 11.63
C SER A 131 -1.33 14.72 12.23
N VAL A 132 -2.30 15.57 11.89
CA VAL A 132 -2.48 16.90 12.47
C VAL A 132 -3.00 16.80 13.90
N ALA A 133 -4.05 16.01 14.14
CA ALA A 133 -4.64 15.82 15.47
C ALA A 133 -3.62 15.30 16.49
N LEU A 134 -2.67 14.46 16.03
CA LEU A 134 -1.56 13.96 16.86
C LEU A 134 -0.36 14.94 16.94
N GLY A 135 -0.45 16.14 16.39
CA GLY A 135 0.63 17.15 16.40
C GLY A 135 1.88 16.73 15.59
N ARG A 136 1.75 15.72 14.73
CA ARG A 136 2.90 15.14 13.99
C ARG A 136 3.20 15.87 12.69
N GLU A 137 2.20 16.50 12.08
CA GLU A 137 2.32 17.21 10.82
C GLU A 137 1.46 18.49 10.86
N ARG A 138 1.90 19.51 10.11
CA ARG A 138 1.10 20.72 9.86
C ARG A 138 0.55 20.64 8.44
N LEU A 139 -0.75 20.91 8.28
CA LEU A 139 -1.35 21.05 6.95
C LEU A 139 -0.93 22.41 6.39
N THR A 140 -0.17 22.36 5.31
CA THR A 140 0.13 23.55 4.50
C THR A 140 -0.84 23.58 3.31
N ALA A 141 -1.08 24.76 2.74
CA ALA A 141 -1.91 24.90 1.55
C ALA A 141 -1.47 23.95 0.42
N THR A 142 -0.15 23.79 0.21
CA THR A 142 0.40 22.87 -0.77
C THR A 142 0.01 21.40 -0.50
N ARG A 143 -0.05 20.98 0.77
CA ARG A 143 -0.46 19.61 1.11
C ARG A 143 -1.95 19.39 0.90
N VAL A 144 -2.76 20.38 1.25
CA VAL A 144 -4.22 20.34 1.05
C VAL A 144 -4.54 20.29 -0.45
N THR A 145 -3.91 21.16 -1.25
CA THR A 145 -4.11 21.17 -2.71
C THR A 145 -3.61 19.88 -3.36
N SER A 146 -2.43 19.38 -2.96
CA SER A 146 -1.90 18.08 -3.43
C SER A 146 -2.89 16.93 -3.18
N LEU A 147 -3.41 16.85 -1.96
CA LEU A 147 -4.37 15.83 -1.57
C LEU A 147 -5.70 15.99 -2.35
N GLY A 148 -6.22 17.22 -2.45
CA GLY A 148 -7.46 17.51 -3.18
C GLY A 148 -7.36 17.16 -4.67
N VAL A 149 -6.28 17.56 -5.33
CA VAL A 149 -6.06 17.27 -6.77
C VAL A 149 -5.91 15.76 -7.01
N ALA A 150 -5.14 15.06 -6.15
CA ALA A 150 -4.95 13.62 -6.30
C ALA A 150 -6.27 12.84 -6.10
N LEU A 151 -7.06 13.21 -5.09
CA LEU A 151 -8.37 12.57 -4.83
C LEU A 151 -9.40 12.91 -5.91
N ALA A 152 -9.43 14.15 -6.41
CA ALA A 152 -10.30 14.53 -7.52
C ALA A 152 -9.96 13.71 -8.77
N GLY A 153 -8.66 13.56 -9.09
CA GLY A 153 -8.20 12.70 -10.19
C GLY A 153 -8.64 11.25 -10.02
N LEU A 154 -8.48 10.70 -8.81
CA LEU A 154 -8.95 9.35 -8.51
C LEU A 154 -10.46 9.21 -8.69
N LEU A 155 -11.25 10.16 -8.19
CA LEU A 155 -12.70 10.13 -8.36
C LEU A 155 -13.12 10.16 -9.83
N VAL A 156 -12.42 10.92 -10.67
CA VAL A 156 -12.66 10.93 -12.13
C VAL A 156 -12.44 9.54 -12.72
N ILE A 157 -11.35 8.85 -12.37
CA ILE A 157 -11.10 7.46 -12.83
C ILE A 157 -12.22 6.53 -12.38
N VAL A 158 -12.57 6.59 -11.08
CA VAL A 158 -13.55 5.68 -10.49
C VAL A 158 -14.94 5.90 -11.06
N LEU A 159 -15.38 7.16 -11.16
CA LEU A 159 -16.70 7.51 -11.71
C LEU A 159 -16.79 7.20 -13.22
N GLY A 160 -15.70 7.40 -13.96
CA GLY A 160 -15.64 7.06 -15.39
C GLY A 160 -15.77 5.55 -15.67
N ARG A 161 -15.49 4.70 -14.67
CA ARG A 161 -15.68 3.23 -14.76
C ARG A 161 -16.99 2.72 -14.17
N MET A 162 -17.82 3.61 -13.68
CA MET A 162 -19.17 3.24 -13.21
C MET A 162 -20.10 2.98 -14.38
N GLY A 163 -20.61 1.75 -14.48
CA GLY A 163 -21.65 1.40 -15.43
C GLY A 163 -23.05 1.79 -14.91
N PRO A 164 -24.09 1.66 -15.76
CA PRO A 164 -25.48 1.92 -15.39
C PRO A 164 -25.99 1.02 -14.24
N ASP A 165 -25.38 -0.16 -14.07
CA ASP A 165 -25.74 -1.13 -13.04
C ASP A 165 -24.97 -0.93 -11.72
N ALA A 166 -24.46 0.26 -11.47
CA ALA A 166 -23.72 0.56 -10.26
C ALA A 166 -24.60 0.39 -9.01
N HIS A 167 -24.25 -0.60 -8.20
CA HIS A 167 -24.98 -0.93 -6.97
C HIS A 167 -24.35 -0.27 -5.75
N VAL A 168 -25.12 0.51 -5.02
CA VAL A 168 -24.75 1.14 -3.76
C VAL A 168 -25.46 0.42 -2.62
N SER A 169 -24.71 0.02 -1.58
CA SER A 169 -25.31 -0.54 -0.37
C SER A 169 -24.73 0.12 0.89
N LEU A 170 -25.55 0.37 1.87
CA LEU A 170 -25.12 0.96 3.14
C LEU A 170 -24.09 0.09 3.88
N PRO A 171 -24.26 -1.25 3.97
CA PRO A 171 -23.23 -2.13 4.51
C PRO A 171 -21.92 -2.05 3.75
N GLY A 172 -21.95 -2.00 2.40
CA GLY A 172 -20.76 -1.86 1.56
C GLY A 172 -20.01 -0.53 1.83
N LEU A 173 -20.73 0.58 1.95
CA LEU A 173 -20.17 1.89 2.32
C LEU A 173 -19.50 1.84 3.69
N ALA A 174 -20.18 1.27 4.69
CA ALA A 174 -19.65 1.16 6.05
C ALA A 174 -18.37 0.30 6.08
N LEU A 175 -18.35 -0.84 5.38
CA LEU A 175 -17.18 -1.72 5.29
C LEU A 175 -16.01 -1.03 4.57
N ALA A 176 -16.26 -0.31 3.48
CA ALA A 176 -15.24 0.46 2.77
C ALA A 176 -14.66 1.60 3.65
N ALA A 177 -15.51 2.28 4.42
CA ALA A 177 -15.09 3.31 5.37
C ALA A 177 -14.24 2.71 6.51
N VAL A 178 -14.64 1.55 7.05
CA VAL A 178 -13.84 0.81 8.04
C VAL A 178 -12.47 0.44 7.45
N ALA A 179 -12.43 -0.04 6.21
CA ALA A 179 -11.18 -0.36 5.53
C ALA A 179 -10.29 0.90 5.38
N ALA A 180 -10.86 2.05 5.03
CA ALA A 180 -10.12 3.33 4.95
C ALA A 180 -9.56 3.76 6.32
N CYS A 181 -10.34 3.65 7.39
CA CYS A 181 -9.91 3.94 8.75
C CYS A 181 -8.79 2.99 9.21
N CYS A 182 -8.89 1.71 8.89
CA CYS A 182 -7.86 0.72 9.20
C CYS A 182 -6.56 1.01 8.45
N GLN A 183 -6.63 1.37 7.17
CA GLN A 183 -5.44 1.76 6.39
C GLN A 183 -4.79 3.02 6.96
N ALA A 184 -5.59 4.04 7.33
CA ALA A 184 -5.07 5.25 7.97
C ALA A 184 -4.40 4.93 9.31
N THR A 185 -5.02 4.10 10.14
CA THR A 185 -4.47 3.61 11.41
C THR A 185 -3.14 2.90 11.21
N TYR A 186 -3.07 1.98 10.24
CA TYR A 186 -1.83 1.29 9.87
C TYR A 186 -0.71 2.29 9.53
N LEU A 187 -0.96 3.27 8.66
CA LEU A 187 0.04 4.25 8.22
C LEU A 187 0.49 5.16 9.37
N VAL A 188 -0.44 5.69 10.15
CA VAL A 188 -0.16 6.63 11.25
C VAL A 188 0.56 5.93 12.40
N ALA A 189 0.14 4.72 12.77
CA ALA A 189 0.76 3.94 13.84
C ALA A 189 2.14 3.43 13.44
N SER A 190 2.32 2.96 12.19
CA SER A 190 3.58 2.42 11.71
C SER A 190 4.70 3.45 11.61
N ARG A 191 4.39 4.74 11.47
CA ARG A 191 5.42 5.78 11.31
C ARG A 191 6.36 5.86 12.49
N ASN A 192 5.82 5.91 13.71
CA ASN A 192 6.59 6.17 14.93
C ASN A 192 6.41 5.11 16.04
N GLY A 193 5.55 4.12 15.80
CA GLY A 193 5.13 3.20 16.86
C GLY A 193 6.18 2.18 17.28
N PHE A 194 7.12 1.86 16.38
CA PHE A 194 8.15 0.83 16.61
C PHE A 194 9.38 1.10 15.75
N THR A 195 9.91 2.30 15.80
CA THR A 195 11.04 2.77 14.95
C THR A 195 12.35 2.01 15.18
N ARG A 196 12.52 1.45 16.39
CA ARG A 196 13.70 0.63 16.77
C ARG A 196 13.75 -0.71 16.02
N VAL A 197 12.58 -1.19 15.55
CA VAL A 197 12.47 -2.47 14.86
C VAL A 197 12.70 -2.27 13.36
N PRO A 198 13.59 -3.06 12.72
CA PRO A 198 13.78 -3.01 11.27
C PRO A 198 12.48 -3.18 10.51
N SER A 199 12.35 -2.51 9.36
CA SER A 199 11.09 -2.50 8.59
C SER A 199 10.67 -3.90 8.14
N THR A 200 11.63 -4.74 7.73
CA THR A 200 11.37 -6.13 7.32
C THR A 200 10.81 -6.94 8.49
N GLN A 201 11.47 -6.88 9.66
CA GLN A 201 11.00 -7.57 10.85
C GLN A 201 9.62 -7.06 11.30
N ALA A 202 9.42 -5.74 11.29
CA ALA A 202 8.15 -5.14 11.69
C ALA A 202 6.99 -5.63 10.82
N VAL A 203 7.17 -5.62 9.49
CA VAL A 203 6.15 -6.11 8.56
C VAL A 203 5.92 -7.61 8.72
N THR A 204 6.96 -8.41 8.94
CA THR A 204 6.81 -9.85 9.22
C THR A 204 5.89 -10.10 10.42
N VAL A 205 6.11 -9.40 11.52
CA VAL A 205 5.29 -9.54 12.74
C VAL A 205 3.85 -9.10 12.50
N ILE A 206 3.66 -7.97 11.81
CA ILE A 206 2.33 -7.46 11.48
C ILE A 206 1.57 -8.44 10.58
N LEU A 207 2.22 -8.96 9.53
CA LEU A 207 1.59 -9.91 8.62
C LEU A 207 1.29 -11.25 9.30
N ALA A 208 2.17 -11.74 10.17
CA ALA A 208 1.91 -12.97 10.93
C ALA A 208 0.70 -12.80 11.85
N GLY A 209 0.62 -11.71 12.60
CA GLY A 209 -0.53 -11.41 13.46
C GLY A 209 -1.82 -11.22 12.66
N ALA A 210 -1.75 -10.51 11.51
CA ALA A 210 -2.89 -10.36 10.62
C ALA A 210 -3.33 -11.67 10.00
N ALA A 211 -2.39 -12.53 9.57
CA ALA A 211 -2.69 -13.85 9.02
C ALA A 211 -3.48 -14.71 10.01
N LEU A 212 -3.04 -14.77 11.27
CA LEU A 212 -3.75 -15.52 12.32
C LEU A 212 -5.20 -15.04 12.47
N ALA A 213 -5.41 -13.73 12.53
CA ALA A 213 -6.75 -13.16 12.65
C ALA A 213 -7.62 -13.41 11.40
N ILE A 214 -7.04 -13.33 10.19
CA ILE A 214 -7.77 -13.59 8.95
C ILE A 214 -8.10 -15.07 8.80
N TRP A 215 -7.18 -15.99 9.18
CA TRP A 215 -7.44 -17.43 9.19
C TRP A 215 -8.59 -17.82 10.11
N ALA A 216 -8.73 -17.15 11.26
CA ALA A 216 -9.87 -17.38 12.16
C ALA A 216 -11.22 -17.10 11.51
N VAL A 217 -11.27 -16.24 10.47
CA VAL A 217 -12.46 -15.96 9.66
C VAL A 217 -12.51 -16.85 8.41
N ALA A 218 -11.38 -17.04 7.72
CA ALA A 218 -11.31 -17.80 6.49
C ALA A 218 -11.70 -19.28 6.66
N LEU A 219 -11.23 -19.90 7.76
CA LEU A 219 -11.51 -21.31 8.04
C LEU A 219 -13.02 -21.62 8.14
N PRO A 220 -13.83 -20.91 8.95
CA PRO A 220 -15.24 -21.19 8.99
C PRO A 220 -15.99 -20.73 7.74
N VAL A 221 -15.67 -19.58 7.17
CA VAL A 221 -16.41 -19.00 6.03
C VAL A 221 -16.16 -19.78 4.74
N ASP A 222 -14.90 -19.97 4.37
CA ASP A 222 -14.53 -20.66 3.13
C ASP A 222 -14.52 -22.19 3.29
N GLY A 223 -14.33 -22.69 4.51
CA GLY A 223 -14.42 -24.13 4.81
C GLY A 223 -15.81 -24.67 4.56
N VAL A 224 -16.85 -24.02 5.06
CA VAL A 224 -18.25 -24.43 4.83
C VAL A 224 -18.64 -24.31 3.35
N SER A 225 -18.14 -23.29 2.63
CA SER A 225 -18.46 -23.09 1.21
C SER A 225 -17.60 -23.93 0.25
N GLY A 226 -16.65 -24.73 0.74
CA GLY A 226 -15.70 -25.50 -0.06
C GLY A 226 -14.62 -24.67 -0.76
N ARG A 227 -14.65 -23.34 -0.64
CA ARG A 227 -13.71 -22.41 -1.31
C ARG A 227 -12.31 -22.41 -0.69
N LEU A 228 -12.15 -23.08 0.45
CA LEU A 228 -10.87 -23.22 1.12
C LEU A 228 -9.88 -24.04 0.31
N THR A 229 -10.34 -25.06 -0.42
CA THR A 229 -9.50 -26.04 -1.14
C THR A 229 -9.79 -26.17 -2.63
N ALA A 230 -10.88 -25.59 -3.13
CA ALA A 230 -11.31 -25.74 -4.54
C ALA A 230 -10.22 -25.35 -5.55
N TRP A 231 -9.38 -24.37 -5.22
CA TRP A 231 -8.31 -23.81 -6.05
C TRP A 231 -7.01 -24.62 -6.05
N VAL A 232 -6.88 -25.61 -5.15
CA VAL A 232 -5.59 -26.30 -4.91
C VAL A 232 -5.08 -27.05 -6.14
N ALA A 233 -6.00 -27.54 -6.97
CA ALA A 233 -5.68 -28.25 -8.21
C ALA A 233 -5.24 -27.32 -9.36
N GLU A 234 -5.42 -25.99 -9.22
CA GLU A 234 -5.16 -25.02 -10.28
C GLU A 234 -3.77 -24.37 -10.13
N PRO A 235 -2.79 -24.69 -11.02
CA PRO A 235 -1.43 -24.14 -10.95
C PRO A 235 -1.41 -22.60 -11.03
N SER A 236 -2.32 -21.99 -11.79
CA SER A 236 -2.44 -20.54 -11.94
C SER A 236 -2.76 -19.85 -10.62
N ALA A 237 -3.58 -20.48 -9.77
CA ALA A 237 -3.90 -19.96 -8.44
C ALA A 237 -2.67 -19.96 -7.51
N TRP A 238 -1.82 -20.98 -7.60
CA TRP A 238 -0.58 -21.01 -6.84
C TRP A 238 0.39 -19.91 -7.25
N LEU A 239 0.57 -19.67 -8.55
CA LEU A 239 1.40 -18.57 -9.05
C LEU A 239 0.83 -17.22 -8.59
N ALA A 240 -0.48 -17.05 -8.70
CA ALA A 240 -1.15 -15.82 -8.26
C ALA A 240 -0.95 -15.55 -6.77
N ILE A 241 -1.16 -16.54 -5.91
CA ILE A 241 -1.08 -16.36 -4.46
C ILE A 241 0.37 -16.21 -3.97
N LEU A 242 1.32 -16.93 -4.58
CA LEU A 242 2.74 -16.77 -4.29
C LEU A 242 3.22 -15.36 -4.64
N PHE A 243 2.85 -14.86 -5.83
CA PHE A 243 3.15 -13.49 -6.24
C PHE A 243 2.47 -12.47 -5.31
N ALA A 244 1.18 -12.62 -5.05
CA ALA A 244 0.43 -11.72 -4.18
C ALA A 244 1.01 -11.70 -2.75
N GLY A 245 1.48 -12.84 -2.24
CA GLY A 245 2.11 -12.93 -0.94
C GLY A 245 3.51 -12.33 -0.92
N ALA A 246 4.40 -12.74 -1.82
CA ALA A 246 5.78 -12.30 -1.84
C ALA A 246 5.91 -10.81 -2.20
N VAL A 247 5.28 -10.39 -3.30
CA VAL A 247 5.38 -9.03 -3.82
C VAL A 247 4.36 -8.10 -3.15
N GLY A 248 3.08 -8.46 -3.18
CA GLY A 248 2.00 -7.59 -2.71
C GLY A 248 1.93 -7.47 -1.18
N ALA A 249 2.06 -8.57 -0.42
CA ALA A 249 2.04 -8.50 1.03
C ALA A 249 3.44 -8.31 1.63
N GLY A 250 4.46 -9.01 1.12
CA GLY A 250 5.82 -8.93 1.64
C GLY A 250 6.52 -7.63 1.23
N LEU A 251 7.00 -7.60 -0.01
CA LEU A 251 7.87 -6.52 -0.52
C LEU A 251 7.19 -5.15 -0.48
N ALA A 252 5.96 -5.06 -0.98
CA ALA A 252 5.21 -3.80 -1.04
C ALA A 252 4.98 -3.20 0.35
N LYS A 253 4.65 -4.00 1.36
CA LYS A 253 4.45 -3.50 2.74
C LYS A 253 5.77 -3.07 3.40
N VAL A 254 6.89 -3.75 3.11
CA VAL A 254 8.22 -3.29 3.56
C VAL A 254 8.58 -1.95 2.90
N TRP A 255 8.36 -1.81 1.60
CA TRP A 255 8.56 -0.55 0.89
C TRP A 255 7.67 0.55 1.43
N LEU A 256 6.38 0.26 1.64
CA LEU A 256 5.45 1.21 2.24
C LEU A 256 5.95 1.70 3.60
N LEU A 257 6.36 0.79 4.49
CA LEU A 257 6.85 1.17 5.81
C LEU A 257 8.14 2.01 5.73
N LYS A 258 9.07 1.65 4.82
CA LYS A 258 10.28 2.44 4.57
C LYS A 258 9.94 3.84 4.02
N GLY A 259 8.96 3.95 3.12
CA GLY A 259 8.45 5.21 2.61
C GLY A 259 7.84 6.07 3.73
N VAL A 260 6.90 5.52 4.49
CA VAL A 260 6.22 6.23 5.59
C VAL A 260 7.21 6.77 6.63
N ARG A 261 8.23 5.99 6.97
CA ARG A 261 9.27 6.39 7.93
C ARG A 261 10.15 7.53 7.42
N ARG A 262 10.38 7.64 6.10
CA ARG A 262 11.28 8.64 5.50
C ARG A 262 10.57 9.92 5.08
N VAL A 263 9.40 9.83 4.44
CA VAL A 263 8.71 11.00 3.87
C VAL A 263 7.46 11.40 4.65
N GLY A 264 7.05 10.60 5.63
CA GLY A 264 5.88 10.87 6.47
C GLY A 264 4.59 10.22 5.95
N GLY A 265 3.57 10.17 6.82
CA GLY A 265 2.31 9.46 6.53
C GLY A 265 1.51 10.12 5.40
N THR A 266 1.28 11.41 5.49
CA THR A 266 0.47 12.16 4.50
C THR A 266 1.07 12.10 3.10
N ARG A 267 2.38 12.31 2.96
CA ARG A 267 3.04 12.22 1.63
C ARG A 267 3.01 10.80 1.08
N SER A 268 3.33 9.81 1.91
CA SER A 268 3.27 8.41 1.48
C SER A 268 1.87 8.01 1.05
N SER A 269 0.81 8.46 1.74
CA SER A 269 -0.56 8.13 1.37
C SER A 269 -0.98 8.72 0.03
N VAL A 270 -0.50 9.92 -0.32
CA VAL A 270 -0.72 10.51 -1.66
C VAL A 270 0.06 9.74 -2.73
N LEU A 271 1.34 9.39 -2.45
CA LEU A 271 2.16 8.60 -3.38
C LEU A 271 1.61 7.19 -3.62
N MET A 272 0.93 6.63 -2.62
CA MET A 272 0.25 5.35 -2.73
C MET A 272 -0.94 5.37 -3.72
N LEU A 273 -1.42 6.53 -4.16
CA LEU A 273 -2.41 6.63 -5.24
C LEU A 273 -1.83 6.17 -6.60
N ALA A 274 -0.54 5.86 -6.68
CA ALA A 274 0.01 5.05 -7.77
C ALA A 274 -0.62 3.65 -7.86
N GLU A 275 -1.18 3.12 -6.76
CA GLU A 275 -1.85 1.81 -6.71
C GLU A 275 -3.03 1.71 -7.69
N PRO A 276 -4.07 2.55 -7.61
CA PRO A 276 -5.18 2.50 -8.55
C PRO A 276 -4.76 2.83 -9.99
N LEU A 277 -3.79 3.73 -10.17
CA LEU A 277 -3.27 4.06 -11.49
C LEU A 277 -2.60 2.85 -12.14
N THR A 278 -1.79 2.11 -11.39
CA THR A 278 -1.17 0.86 -11.87
C THR A 278 -2.22 -0.19 -12.19
N GLY A 279 -3.26 -0.32 -11.36
CA GLY A 279 -4.37 -1.23 -11.62
C GLY A 279 -5.07 -0.96 -12.95
N VAL A 280 -5.34 0.32 -13.25
CA VAL A 280 -5.93 0.74 -14.52
C VAL A 280 -5.03 0.42 -15.71
N LEU A 281 -3.74 0.74 -15.63
CA LEU A 281 -2.78 0.48 -16.69
C LEU A 281 -2.61 -1.02 -16.97
N LEU A 282 -2.55 -1.84 -15.91
CA LEU A 282 -2.47 -3.28 -16.05
C LEU A 282 -3.75 -3.90 -16.62
N ALA A 283 -4.91 -3.40 -16.22
CA ALA A 283 -6.19 -3.84 -16.79
C ALA A 283 -6.27 -3.53 -18.30
N ALA A 284 -5.78 -2.36 -18.71
CA ALA A 284 -5.69 -2.01 -20.12
C ALA A 284 -4.72 -2.91 -20.87
N PHE A 285 -3.53 -3.14 -20.34
CA PHE A 285 -2.47 -3.89 -21.01
C PHE A 285 -2.75 -5.42 -21.03
N LEU A 286 -3.19 -5.99 -19.90
CA LEU A 286 -3.36 -7.45 -19.76
C LEU A 286 -4.75 -7.92 -20.19
N LEU A 287 -5.79 -7.09 -20.01
CA LEU A 287 -7.17 -7.45 -20.27
C LEU A 287 -7.75 -6.75 -21.51
N GLY A 288 -6.94 -5.94 -22.23
CA GLY A 288 -7.37 -5.21 -23.40
C GLY A 288 -8.45 -4.15 -23.12
N GLN A 289 -8.59 -3.70 -21.87
CA GLN A 289 -9.59 -2.71 -21.51
C GLN A 289 -9.21 -1.34 -22.10
N PRO A 290 -10.12 -0.61 -22.75
CA PRO A 290 -9.81 0.69 -23.32
C PRO A 290 -9.49 1.71 -22.22
N ILE A 291 -8.48 2.55 -22.48
CA ILE A 291 -8.20 3.73 -21.65
C ILE A 291 -9.00 4.88 -22.24
N GLY A 292 -10.03 5.32 -21.53
CA GLY A 292 -10.86 6.43 -21.93
C GLY A 292 -10.35 7.79 -21.41
N LEU A 293 -11.11 8.83 -21.73
CA LEU A 293 -10.81 10.19 -21.27
C LEU A 293 -10.81 10.32 -19.72
N PRO A 294 -11.70 9.66 -18.98
CA PRO A 294 -11.68 9.69 -17.51
C PRO A 294 -10.37 9.15 -16.93
N GLU A 295 -9.84 8.03 -17.46
CA GLU A 295 -8.58 7.45 -16.99
C GLU A 295 -7.38 8.38 -17.28
N LEU A 296 -7.37 9.03 -18.44
CA LEU A 296 -6.31 9.98 -18.79
C LEU A 296 -6.34 11.23 -17.90
N LEU A 297 -7.49 11.87 -17.78
CA LEU A 297 -7.64 13.09 -16.98
C LEU A 297 -7.45 12.82 -15.49
N GLY A 298 -8.07 11.75 -15.00
CA GLY A 298 -7.96 11.36 -13.62
C GLY A 298 -6.55 10.91 -13.24
N GLY A 299 -5.89 10.14 -14.12
CA GLY A 299 -4.49 9.74 -13.97
C GLY A 299 -3.54 10.94 -13.94
N ALA A 300 -3.74 11.91 -14.82
CA ALA A 300 -3.00 13.17 -14.81
C ALA A 300 -3.21 13.91 -13.46
N GLY A 301 -4.44 13.98 -12.95
CA GLY A 301 -4.75 14.56 -11.64
C GLY A 301 -4.01 13.88 -10.49
N VAL A 302 -4.00 12.54 -10.47
CA VAL A 302 -3.24 11.76 -9.47
C VAL A 302 -1.74 12.07 -9.55
N LEU A 303 -1.16 12.11 -10.75
CA LEU A 303 0.26 12.41 -10.95
C LEU A 303 0.60 13.85 -10.52
N VAL A 304 -0.21 14.83 -10.88
CA VAL A 304 -0.03 16.23 -10.46
C VAL A 304 -0.10 16.35 -8.95
N GLY A 305 -1.07 15.71 -8.31
CA GLY A 305 -1.18 15.68 -6.86
C GLY A 305 0.06 15.04 -6.21
N ALA A 306 0.56 13.93 -6.77
CA ALA A 306 1.78 13.27 -6.28
C ALA A 306 3.02 14.18 -6.42
N ILE A 307 3.17 14.91 -7.52
CA ILE A 307 4.25 15.90 -7.73
C ILE A 307 4.14 17.05 -6.74
N LEU A 308 2.94 17.60 -6.55
CA LEU A 308 2.71 18.68 -5.58
C LEU A 308 3.05 18.25 -4.14
N ALA A 309 2.78 16.99 -3.79
CA ALA A 309 3.11 16.43 -2.48
C ALA A 309 4.62 16.45 -2.18
N GLN A 310 5.47 16.45 -3.22
CA GLN A 310 6.93 16.47 -3.07
C GLN A 310 7.49 17.88 -2.81
N ARG A 311 6.73 18.94 -3.08
CA ARG A 311 7.21 20.32 -2.90
C ARG A 311 7.48 20.59 -1.42
N PRO A 312 8.64 21.19 -1.08
CA PRO A 312 8.91 21.63 0.29
C PRO A 312 7.88 22.69 0.69
N ALA A 313 7.51 22.71 1.99
CA ALA A 313 6.67 23.80 2.50
C ALA A 313 7.41 25.14 2.32
N ALA A 314 6.71 26.16 1.84
CA ALA A 314 7.31 27.48 1.53
C ALA A 314 8.14 28.09 2.69
N ALA A 315 7.78 27.81 3.94
CA ALA A 315 8.55 28.22 5.13
C ALA A 315 9.95 27.57 5.24
N THR A 316 10.17 26.41 4.61
CA THR A 316 11.49 25.73 4.60
C THR A 316 12.36 26.30 3.48
N ALA A 317 11.75 26.65 2.34
CA ALA A 317 12.45 27.30 1.23
C ALA A 317 12.98 28.69 1.65
N ALA A 318 12.17 29.49 2.35
CA ALA A 318 12.60 30.80 2.84
C ALA A 318 13.77 30.74 3.86
N ARG A 319 13.87 29.68 4.66
CA ARG A 319 15.00 29.48 5.59
C ARG A 319 16.29 29.03 4.89
N VAL A 320 16.19 28.29 3.79
CA VAL A 320 17.36 27.86 3.00
C VAL A 320 17.92 29.03 2.20
N THR A 321 17.05 29.90 1.64
CA THR A 321 17.47 31.13 0.93
C THR A 321 17.96 32.22 1.88
N ALA A 322 17.55 32.23 3.14
CA ALA A 322 18.05 33.19 4.13
C ALA A 322 19.38 32.73 4.81
N ALA A 323 19.80 31.48 4.59
CA ALA A 323 21.01 30.90 5.14
C ALA A 323 22.12 30.72 4.07
N ALA A 324 21.84 31.04 2.81
CA ALA A 324 22.77 31.10 1.67
C ALA A 324 23.11 32.54 1.34
#